data_7365df6fc5a00bc8aa43e072244d289c
#
_entry.id   7365df6fc5a00bc8aa43e072244d289c
#
_cell.length_a   1.000
_cell.length_b   1.000
_cell.length_c   1.000
_cell.angle_alpha   90.00
_cell.angle_beta   90.00
_cell.angle_gamma   90.00
#
_symmetry.space_group_name_H-M   'P 1'
#
loop_
_entity.id
_entity.type
_entity.pdbx_description
1 polymer ?
#
loop_
_entity_poly.entity_id
_entity_poly.type
_entity_poly.pdbx_seq_one_letter_code
_entity_poly.pdbx_strand_id
1 'polypeptide(L)'
;MENLKAGMRPGTLGYAARSGRATTTPLNCVLLMLALSFCPLTVHHALAQISGQTNGQSASVANAQPPLPWNQNPNGIHVYIWAGLKSHFAGQHDYPQFLADWSKILTEHGAIVDGALHGPRGSVLEHTDVVILYKGDAGYLDEGEKAALEAFVKRGGGLVSIHDSLCGPDPAYFASLLGGAKKHGEINYTLGAPIPYTVVDTASPIMKGMSNITIFDEAFYNMTWAQNPAMHVLATAVIPGTPSAGAHKGEVVPQIWTYEHTLPGGEPARAFVWMQGHEYANFDNYQIQQMLLRGIAWAAKKPVDTLIDYVPPPPAHVQSPGPSH
;
A
#
# COMPACT_ATOMS: atom_id res chain seq x y z
N MET A 1 -22.90 63.05 -15.41
CA MET A 1 -21.75 63.76 -14.83
C MET A 1 -20.79 62.64 -14.49
N GLU A 2 -19.93 62.40 -15.45
CA GLU A 2 -18.48 62.60 -15.55
C GLU A 2 -17.70 61.60 -14.72
N ASN A 3 -17.19 60.58 -15.42
CA ASN A 3 -15.80 60.47 -15.93
C ASN A 3 -14.72 60.48 -14.84
N LEU A 4 -14.07 59.32 -14.72
CA LEU A 4 -12.59 59.31 -14.71
C LEU A 4 -12.08 57.87 -14.98
N LYS A 5 -11.62 57.69 -16.23
CA LYS A 5 -10.75 56.57 -16.65
C LYS A 5 -9.33 56.85 -16.16
N ALA A 6 -8.68 55.91 -15.52
CA ALA A 6 -7.23 55.88 -15.43
C ALA A 6 -6.75 54.49 -15.82
N GLY A 7 -6.06 54.42 -16.97
CA GLY A 7 -5.44 53.22 -17.49
C GLY A 7 -4.11 52.94 -16.78
N MET A 8 -3.85 51.66 -16.54
CA MET A 8 -2.50 51.14 -16.24
C MET A 8 -2.08 50.18 -17.34
N ARG A 9 -0.94 50.48 -17.95
CA ARG A 9 -0.26 49.66 -18.95
C ARG A 9 0.46 48.48 -18.27
N PRO A 10 0.57 47.30 -18.91
CA PRO A 10 1.37 46.22 -18.39
C PRO A 10 2.86 46.46 -18.60
N GLY A 11 3.65 46.43 -17.52
CA GLY A 11 5.10 46.47 -17.57
C GLY A 11 5.67 45.10 -17.94
N THR A 12 6.37 45.06 -19.06
CA THR A 12 7.23 43.94 -19.46
C THR A 12 8.49 43.91 -18.61
N LEU A 13 8.65 42.92 -17.77
CA LEU A 13 9.91 42.58 -17.09
C LEU A 13 10.72 41.65 -18.00
N GLY A 14 11.78 42.22 -18.60
CA GLY A 14 12.75 41.45 -19.37
C GLY A 14 13.65 40.60 -18.45
N TYR A 15 13.73 39.32 -18.76
CA TYR A 15 14.69 38.41 -18.15
C TYR A 15 16.04 38.52 -18.86
N ALA A 16 17.05 39.08 -18.17
CA ALA A 16 18.43 39.12 -18.64
C ALA A 16 19.08 37.78 -18.36
N ALA A 17 19.40 37.04 -19.42
CA ALA A 17 20.23 35.81 -19.35
C ALA A 17 21.68 36.19 -19.06
N ARG A 18 22.21 35.83 -17.92
CA ARG A 18 23.65 35.83 -17.64
C ARG A 18 24.29 34.52 -18.08
N SER A 19 25.08 34.59 -19.14
CA SER A 19 25.98 33.54 -19.57
C SER A 19 27.17 33.45 -18.63
N GLY A 20 27.20 32.42 -17.78
CA GLY A 20 28.36 32.05 -16.98
C GLY A 20 29.25 31.09 -17.77
N ARG A 21 30.45 31.55 -18.13
CA ARG A 21 31.52 30.72 -18.72
C ARG A 21 31.99 29.69 -17.69
N ALA A 22 31.85 28.42 -17.97
CA ALA A 22 32.49 27.35 -17.21
C ALA A 22 33.95 27.22 -17.66
N THR A 23 34.85 27.43 -16.72
CA THR A 23 36.29 27.13 -16.87
C THR A 23 36.53 25.67 -16.53
N THR A 24 36.91 24.90 -17.52
CA THR A 24 37.32 23.50 -17.34
C THR A 24 38.77 23.45 -16.88
N THR A 25 38.99 22.90 -15.69
CA THR A 25 40.32 22.48 -15.21
C THR A 25 40.54 21.01 -15.54
N PRO A 26 41.67 20.60 -16.13
CA PRO A 26 41.89 19.19 -16.41
C PRO A 26 42.33 18.45 -15.15
N LEU A 27 41.59 17.40 -14.79
CA LEU A 27 41.93 16.47 -13.74
C LEU A 27 42.95 15.45 -14.27
N ASN A 28 44.17 15.48 -13.76
CA ASN A 28 45.22 14.52 -14.05
C ASN A 28 44.83 13.13 -13.51
N CYS A 29 44.56 12.18 -14.40
CA CYS A 29 44.49 10.77 -14.07
C CYS A 29 45.88 10.21 -13.79
N VAL A 30 46.18 9.93 -12.52
CA VAL A 30 47.32 9.10 -12.14
C VAL A 30 46.91 7.64 -12.26
N LEU A 31 47.45 6.98 -13.26
CA LEU A 31 47.29 5.53 -13.48
C LEU A 31 48.18 4.79 -12.49
N LEU A 32 47.59 4.16 -11.46
CA LEU A 32 48.31 3.26 -10.55
C LEU A 32 48.24 1.84 -11.10
N MET A 33 49.31 1.38 -11.74
CA MET A 33 49.49 0.00 -12.18
C MET A 33 49.82 -0.87 -10.96
N LEU A 34 48.87 -1.69 -10.49
CA LEU A 34 49.14 -2.78 -9.55
C LEU A 34 49.54 -4.03 -10.34
N ALA A 35 50.82 -4.39 -10.24
CA ALA A 35 51.34 -5.66 -10.75
C ALA A 35 50.86 -6.81 -9.84
N LEU A 36 50.00 -7.68 -10.36
CA LEU A 36 49.65 -8.94 -9.71
C LEU A 36 50.72 -9.98 -10.03
N SER A 37 51.51 -10.34 -9.04
CA SER A 37 52.43 -11.48 -9.10
C SER A 37 51.67 -12.79 -9.04
N PHE A 38 51.67 -13.54 -10.12
CA PHE A 38 51.20 -14.92 -10.15
C PHE A 38 52.21 -15.84 -9.47
N CYS A 39 51.81 -16.48 -8.37
CA CYS A 39 52.51 -17.57 -7.77
C CYS A 39 51.84 -18.91 -8.19
N PRO A 40 52.49 -19.84 -8.85
CA PRO A 40 51.90 -21.12 -9.17
C PRO A 40 51.95 -22.04 -7.96
N LEU A 41 50.83 -22.31 -7.33
CA LEU A 41 50.66 -23.38 -6.35
C LEU A 41 50.50 -24.73 -7.10
N THR A 42 51.54 -25.54 -7.04
CA THR A 42 51.51 -26.95 -7.44
C THR A 42 50.64 -27.73 -6.45
N VAL A 43 49.48 -28.18 -6.92
CA VAL A 43 48.60 -29.09 -6.15
C VAL A 43 49.13 -30.53 -6.33
N HIS A 44 49.68 -31.11 -5.27
CA HIS A 44 50.00 -32.53 -5.21
C HIS A 44 48.70 -33.32 -4.97
N HIS A 45 48.35 -34.17 -5.90
CA HIS A 45 47.29 -35.16 -5.74
C HIS A 45 47.78 -36.27 -4.81
N ALA A 46 47.23 -36.30 -3.59
CA ALA A 46 47.31 -37.47 -2.73
C ALA A 46 46.01 -38.27 -2.92
N LEU A 47 46.09 -39.38 -3.69
CA LEU A 47 45.07 -40.40 -3.76
C LEU A 47 45.12 -41.23 -2.49
N ALA A 48 44.27 -40.92 -1.50
CA ALA A 48 44.01 -41.85 -0.40
C ALA A 48 42.80 -42.72 -0.79
N GLN A 49 43.03 -43.98 -1.07
CA GLN A 49 41.99 -44.99 -1.17
C GLN A 49 41.44 -45.28 0.25
N ILE A 50 40.27 -44.81 0.55
CA ILE A 50 39.48 -45.22 1.71
C ILE A 50 38.45 -46.23 1.20
N SER A 51 38.76 -47.51 1.37
CA SER A 51 37.73 -48.59 1.30
C SER A 51 36.93 -48.57 2.62
N GLY A 52 35.86 -47.80 2.65
CA GLY A 52 34.89 -47.77 3.74
C GLY A 52 33.56 -48.28 3.23
N GLN A 53 33.09 -49.40 3.80
CA GLN A 53 31.75 -49.91 3.58
C GLN A 53 30.72 -48.84 3.83
N THR A 54 30.07 -48.34 2.80
CA THR A 54 28.87 -47.51 2.92
C THR A 54 27.69 -48.43 3.20
N ASN A 55 27.31 -48.55 4.48
CA ASN A 55 25.96 -48.93 4.80
C ASN A 55 25.04 -47.89 4.14
N GLY A 56 24.38 -48.34 3.08
CA GLY A 56 23.41 -47.52 2.35
C GLY A 56 22.15 -47.26 3.19
N GLN A 57 22.25 -46.33 4.13
CA GLN A 57 21.07 -45.57 4.51
C GLN A 57 21.01 -44.40 3.54
N SER A 58 20.31 -44.62 2.43
CA SER A 58 19.68 -43.51 1.70
C SER A 58 18.87 -42.74 2.73
N ALA A 59 19.41 -41.64 3.23
CA ALA A 59 18.57 -40.62 3.83
C ALA A 59 17.52 -40.32 2.77
N SER A 60 16.32 -40.86 2.92
CA SER A 60 15.17 -40.43 2.17
C SER A 60 15.17 -38.90 2.34
N VAL A 61 15.38 -38.19 1.25
CA VAL A 61 15.01 -36.78 1.19
C VAL A 61 13.58 -36.78 1.67
N ALA A 62 13.38 -36.41 2.94
CA ALA A 62 12.04 -36.30 3.50
C ALA A 62 11.30 -35.48 2.46
N ASN A 63 10.28 -36.08 1.84
CA ASN A 63 9.46 -35.41 0.85
C ASN A 63 9.00 -34.11 1.50
N ALA A 64 9.70 -33.03 1.20
CA ALA A 64 9.22 -31.71 1.54
C ALA A 64 7.84 -31.66 0.90
N GLN A 65 6.83 -31.70 1.75
CA GLN A 65 5.44 -31.64 1.31
C GLN A 65 5.34 -30.40 0.43
N PRO A 66 4.84 -30.49 -0.80
CA PRO A 66 4.65 -29.29 -1.59
C PRO A 66 3.84 -28.32 -0.75
N PRO A 67 4.17 -27.03 -0.75
CA PRO A 67 3.40 -26.03 -0.01
C PRO A 67 1.93 -26.24 -0.38
N LEU A 68 1.06 -26.16 0.62
CA LEU A 68 -0.37 -26.32 0.43
C LEU A 68 -0.81 -25.40 -0.72
N PRO A 69 -1.65 -25.88 -1.66
CA PRO A 69 -2.16 -25.04 -2.73
C PRO A 69 -2.75 -23.76 -2.15
N TRP A 70 -2.42 -22.63 -2.72
CA TRP A 70 -2.69 -21.28 -2.26
C TRP A 70 -4.16 -20.95 -2.00
N ASN A 71 -5.10 -21.77 -2.39
CA ASN A 71 -6.54 -21.52 -2.31
C ASN A 71 -7.29 -22.60 -1.49
N GLN A 72 -6.66 -23.11 -0.46
CA GLN A 72 -7.30 -24.17 0.36
C GLN A 72 -8.33 -23.66 1.37
N ASN A 73 -8.52 -22.34 1.50
CA ASN A 73 -9.62 -21.82 2.29
C ASN A 73 -10.83 -21.50 1.38
N PRO A 74 -11.78 -22.42 1.20
CA PRO A 74 -12.93 -22.20 0.32
C PRO A 74 -13.83 -21.05 0.77
N ASN A 75 -13.67 -20.61 2.01
CA ASN A 75 -14.37 -19.46 2.61
C ASN A 75 -13.48 -18.23 2.72
N GLY A 76 -12.30 -18.26 2.12
CA GLY A 76 -11.35 -17.13 2.14
C GLY A 76 -11.94 -15.89 1.50
N ILE A 77 -11.55 -14.73 2.04
CA ILE A 77 -11.83 -13.44 1.40
C ILE A 77 -10.95 -13.34 0.14
N HIS A 78 -11.54 -13.09 -1.01
CA HIS A 78 -10.81 -12.82 -2.24
C HIS A 78 -10.38 -11.36 -2.26
N VAL A 79 -9.08 -11.13 -2.14
CA VAL A 79 -8.45 -9.82 -2.11
C VAL A 79 -7.70 -9.57 -3.41
N TYR A 80 -7.91 -8.41 -4.03
CA TYR A 80 -7.05 -7.92 -5.10
C TYR A 80 -6.27 -6.71 -4.60
N ILE A 81 -4.92 -6.78 -4.64
CA ILE A 81 -4.05 -5.66 -4.27
C ILE A 81 -3.64 -4.91 -5.54
N TRP A 82 -4.14 -3.69 -5.71
CA TRP A 82 -3.61 -2.76 -6.70
C TRP A 82 -2.54 -1.89 -6.06
N ALA A 83 -1.28 -2.29 -6.22
CA ALA A 83 -0.13 -1.54 -5.76
C ALA A 83 0.44 -0.63 -6.86
N GLY A 84 1.10 0.44 -6.46
CA GLY A 84 1.78 1.36 -7.37
C GLY A 84 3.21 0.93 -7.69
N LEU A 85 3.82 1.68 -8.62
CA LEU A 85 5.25 1.63 -8.81
C LEU A 85 5.96 2.40 -7.70
N LYS A 86 7.16 1.95 -7.32
CA LYS A 86 7.99 2.64 -6.32
C LYS A 86 8.19 4.10 -6.69
N SER A 87 7.92 4.98 -5.72
CA SER A 87 8.24 6.40 -5.80
C SER A 87 8.85 6.88 -4.47
N HIS A 88 9.40 8.08 -4.45
CA HIS A 88 10.08 8.65 -3.29
C HIS A 88 11.36 7.88 -2.85
N PHE A 89 11.83 8.13 -1.63
CA PHE A 89 13.05 7.53 -1.09
C PHE A 89 12.80 6.11 -0.57
N ALA A 90 13.88 5.44 -0.17
CA ALA A 90 13.77 4.14 0.50
C ALA A 90 12.93 4.25 1.78
N GLY A 91 12.04 3.31 2.01
CA GLY A 91 11.10 3.33 3.13
C GLY A 91 9.84 4.18 2.90
N GLN A 92 9.75 4.90 1.79
CA GLN A 92 8.60 5.75 1.44
C GLN A 92 7.95 5.25 0.16
N HIS A 93 6.61 5.20 0.10
CA HIS A 93 5.86 4.73 -1.08
C HIS A 93 6.39 3.39 -1.62
N ASP A 94 6.71 2.45 -0.72
CA ASP A 94 7.21 1.13 -1.10
C ASP A 94 6.07 0.19 -1.53
N TYR A 95 5.29 0.66 -2.51
CA TYR A 95 4.11 -0.04 -3.04
C TYR A 95 4.39 -1.48 -3.54
N PRO A 96 5.50 -1.74 -4.28
CA PRO A 96 5.82 -3.12 -4.68
C PRO A 96 6.15 -4.03 -3.50
N GLN A 97 6.80 -3.50 -2.45
CA GLN A 97 7.06 -4.24 -1.22
C GLN A 97 5.75 -4.58 -0.50
N PHE A 98 4.82 -3.64 -0.43
CA PHE A 98 3.49 -3.89 0.13
C PHE A 98 2.78 -5.04 -0.57
N LEU A 99 2.80 -5.08 -1.91
CA LEU A 99 2.19 -6.18 -2.67
C LEU A 99 2.78 -7.52 -2.24
N ALA A 100 4.10 -7.61 -2.08
CA ALA A 100 4.78 -8.84 -1.67
C ALA A 100 4.44 -9.22 -0.22
N ASP A 101 4.64 -8.29 0.73
CA ASP A 101 4.49 -8.56 2.16
C ASP A 101 3.03 -8.81 2.55
N TRP A 102 2.11 -7.98 2.03
CA TRP A 102 0.69 -8.12 2.35
C TRP A 102 0.01 -9.27 1.62
N SER A 103 0.52 -9.70 0.46
CA SER A 103 0.09 -10.98 -0.13
C SER A 103 0.40 -12.13 0.81
N LYS A 104 1.60 -12.13 1.42
CA LYS A 104 1.98 -13.14 2.41
C LYS A 104 1.13 -13.05 3.67
N ILE A 105 1.05 -11.87 4.28
CA ILE A 105 0.27 -11.65 5.52
C ILE A 105 -1.18 -12.09 5.34
N LEU A 106 -1.84 -11.61 4.29
CA LEU A 106 -3.25 -11.93 4.03
C LEU A 106 -3.47 -13.43 3.77
N THR A 107 -2.55 -14.08 3.04
CA THR A 107 -2.63 -15.53 2.81
C THR A 107 -2.45 -16.31 4.11
N GLU A 108 -1.54 -15.91 4.99
CA GLU A 108 -1.35 -16.50 6.32
C GLU A 108 -2.58 -16.31 7.22
N HIS A 109 -3.35 -15.26 6.98
CA HIS A 109 -4.64 -14.98 7.61
C HIS A 109 -5.85 -15.55 6.84
N GLY A 110 -5.63 -16.46 5.88
CA GLY A 110 -6.67 -17.21 5.20
C GLY A 110 -7.38 -16.51 4.05
N ALA A 111 -6.85 -15.41 3.54
CA ALA A 111 -7.35 -14.77 2.33
C ALA A 111 -6.83 -15.49 1.06
N ILE A 112 -7.52 -15.31 -0.05
CA ILE A 112 -7.08 -15.65 -1.40
C ILE A 112 -6.67 -14.34 -2.05
N VAL A 113 -5.39 -14.21 -2.42
CA VAL A 113 -4.80 -12.92 -2.81
C VAL A 113 -4.31 -12.94 -4.23
N ASP A 114 -4.83 -12.01 -5.02
CA ASP A 114 -4.32 -11.61 -6.33
C ASP A 114 -3.85 -10.14 -6.25
N GLY A 115 -3.07 -9.70 -7.22
CA GLY A 115 -2.67 -8.30 -7.29
C GLY A 115 -1.72 -7.99 -8.43
N ALA A 116 -1.56 -6.70 -8.68
CA ALA A 116 -0.67 -6.20 -9.72
C ALA A 116 -0.20 -4.77 -9.42
N LEU A 117 0.87 -4.35 -10.14
CA LEU A 117 1.38 -2.97 -10.13
C LEU A 117 0.67 -2.07 -11.16
N HIS A 118 -0.33 -2.57 -11.83
CA HIS A 118 -1.19 -1.82 -12.76
C HIS A 118 -2.65 -1.98 -12.35
N GLY A 119 -3.52 -1.08 -12.83
CA GLY A 119 -4.94 -1.12 -12.50
C GLY A 119 -5.65 -2.34 -13.05
N PRO A 120 -6.75 -2.73 -12.38
CA PRO A 120 -7.57 -3.85 -12.81
C PRO A 120 -8.27 -3.52 -14.14
N ARG A 121 -8.42 -4.52 -15.00
CA ARG A 121 -9.09 -4.39 -16.29
C ARG A 121 -9.94 -5.61 -16.61
N GLY A 122 -11.02 -5.40 -17.37
CA GLY A 122 -11.89 -6.49 -17.79
C GLY A 122 -12.46 -7.25 -16.58
N SER A 123 -12.37 -8.57 -16.62
CA SER A 123 -12.95 -9.48 -15.62
C SER A 123 -12.05 -9.81 -14.43
N VAL A 124 -10.88 -9.18 -14.31
CA VAL A 124 -9.89 -9.53 -13.26
C VAL A 124 -10.47 -9.43 -11.83
N LEU A 125 -11.46 -8.56 -11.63
CA LEU A 125 -12.14 -8.39 -10.34
C LEU A 125 -13.41 -9.24 -10.19
N GLU A 126 -13.75 -10.13 -11.14
CA GLU A 126 -15.03 -10.84 -11.15
C GLU A 126 -15.29 -11.65 -9.87
N HIS A 127 -14.25 -12.27 -9.32
CA HIS A 127 -14.33 -13.08 -8.10
C HIS A 127 -13.75 -12.39 -6.87
N THR A 128 -13.44 -11.08 -6.95
CA THR A 128 -12.85 -10.31 -5.87
C THR A 128 -13.93 -9.83 -4.90
N ASP A 129 -13.73 -9.97 -3.59
CA ASP A 129 -14.59 -9.40 -2.55
C ASP A 129 -14.16 -7.99 -2.18
N VAL A 130 -12.83 -7.75 -2.14
CA VAL A 130 -12.26 -6.45 -1.74
C VAL A 130 -11.03 -6.10 -2.57
N VAL A 131 -10.97 -4.85 -3.01
CA VAL A 131 -9.78 -4.27 -3.66
C VAL A 131 -9.05 -3.39 -2.67
N ILE A 132 -7.76 -3.65 -2.47
CA ILE A 132 -6.87 -2.78 -1.71
C ILE A 132 -6.15 -1.88 -2.71
N LEU A 133 -6.30 -0.57 -2.53
CA LEU A 133 -5.62 0.47 -3.29
C LEU A 133 -4.44 0.97 -2.45
N TYR A 134 -3.22 0.69 -2.87
CA TYR A 134 -2.01 1.27 -2.29
C TYR A 134 -1.04 1.68 -3.40
N LYS A 135 -1.32 2.81 -4.00
CA LYS A 135 -0.51 3.45 -5.04
C LYS A 135 -0.67 4.97 -4.97
N GLY A 136 0.30 5.71 -5.45
CA GLY A 136 0.15 7.14 -5.64
C GLY A 136 -0.93 7.44 -6.68
N ASP A 137 -1.79 8.41 -6.38
CA ASP A 137 -2.76 8.96 -7.32
C ASP A 137 -3.66 7.90 -7.99
N ALA A 138 -4.32 7.03 -7.19
CA ALA A 138 -5.18 6.00 -7.76
C ALA A 138 -6.40 6.56 -8.50
N GLY A 139 -6.74 7.83 -8.29
CA GLY A 139 -7.79 8.51 -9.04
C GLY A 139 -7.45 8.84 -10.50
N TYR A 140 -6.19 8.68 -10.94
CA TYR A 140 -5.85 8.70 -12.36
C TYR A 140 -6.14 7.33 -12.96
N LEU A 141 -7.34 7.20 -13.50
CA LEU A 141 -7.86 5.97 -14.10
C LEU A 141 -7.96 6.16 -15.62
N ASP A 142 -7.50 5.18 -16.37
CA ASP A 142 -7.92 5.10 -17.75
C ASP A 142 -9.35 4.51 -17.86
N GLU A 143 -9.93 4.55 -19.06
CA GLU A 143 -11.30 4.11 -19.30
C GLU A 143 -11.53 2.64 -18.87
N GLY A 144 -10.56 1.77 -19.10
CA GLY A 144 -10.66 0.35 -18.75
C GLY A 144 -10.57 0.11 -17.25
N GLU A 145 -9.68 0.81 -16.56
CA GLU A 145 -9.53 0.76 -15.11
C GLU A 145 -10.78 1.33 -14.42
N LYS A 146 -11.27 2.46 -14.91
CA LYS A 146 -12.48 3.10 -14.40
C LYS A 146 -13.69 2.18 -14.55
N ALA A 147 -13.88 1.61 -15.73
CA ALA A 147 -14.99 0.69 -16.00
C ALA A 147 -14.94 -0.55 -15.11
N ALA A 148 -13.74 -1.15 -14.93
CA ALA A 148 -13.57 -2.32 -14.07
C ALA A 148 -13.86 -1.98 -12.60
N LEU A 149 -13.36 -0.85 -12.09
CA LEU A 149 -13.58 -0.41 -10.72
C LEU A 149 -15.07 -0.06 -10.47
N GLU A 150 -15.71 0.65 -11.40
CA GLU A 150 -17.14 0.97 -11.28
C GLU A 150 -18.02 -0.29 -11.31
N ALA A 151 -17.75 -1.23 -12.19
CA ALA A 151 -18.46 -2.50 -12.25
C ALA A 151 -18.29 -3.28 -10.94
N PHE A 152 -17.08 -3.29 -10.38
CA PHE A 152 -16.77 -3.90 -9.11
C PHE A 152 -17.56 -3.28 -7.95
N VAL A 153 -17.56 -1.95 -7.82
CA VAL A 153 -18.30 -1.24 -6.77
C VAL A 153 -19.81 -1.39 -6.97
N LYS A 154 -20.31 -1.31 -8.22
CA LYS A 154 -21.75 -1.49 -8.52
C LYS A 154 -22.29 -2.86 -8.12
N ARG A 155 -21.47 -3.91 -8.19
CA ARG A 155 -21.90 -5.23 -7.68
C ARG A 155 -21.75 -5.39 -6.17
N GLY A 156 -21.40 -4.32 -5.45
CA GLY A 156 -21.27 -4.29 -4.01
C GLY A 156 -19.88 -4.69 -3.49
N GLY A 157 -18.84 -4.65 -4.33
CA GLY A 157 -17.47 -4.93 -3.94
C GLY A 157 -16.92 -3.90 -2.94
N GLY A 158 -16.01 -4.34 -2.06
CA GLY A 158 -15.41 -3.51 -1.01
C GLY A 158 -14.13 -2.82 -1.46
N LEU A 159 -13.89 -1.60 -1.00
CA LEU A 159 -12.65 -0.87 -1.24
C LEU A 159 -11.87 -0.66 0.07
N VAL A 160 -10.55 -0.79 0.01
CA VAL A 160 -9.64 -0.33 1.05
C VAL A 160 -8.67 0.64 0.41
N SER A 161 -8.63 1.88 0.87
CA SER A 161 -7.74 2.91 0.34
C SER A 161 -6.70 3.29 1.38
N ILE A 162 -5.45 3.27 0.99
CA ILE A 162 -4.31 3.57 1.86
C ILE A 162 -3.53 4.73 1.26
N HIS A 163 -3.27 5.75 2.08
CA HIS A 163 -2.43 6.90 1.77
C HIS A 163 -2.89 7.63 0.48
N ASP A 164 -1.97 7.96 -0.40
CA ASP A 164 -2.18 8.69 -1.65
C ASP A 164 -3.13 8.00 -2.65
N SER A 165 -3.60 6.80 -2.33
CA SER A 165 -4.57 6.11 -3.18
C SER A 165 -5.89 6.85 -3.33
N LEU A 166 -6.19 7.79 -2.41
CA LEU A 166 -7.39 8.63 -2.49
C LEU A 166 -7.17 9.92 -3.31
N CYS A 167 -5.97 10.11 -3.90
CA CYS A 167 -5.63 11.30 -4.67
C CYS A 167 -5.93 11.12 -6.16
N GLY A 168 -6.40 12.17 -6.81
CA GLY A 168 -6.67 12.17 -8.24
C GLY A 168 -7.08 13.52 -8.82
N PRO A 169 -7.32 13.60 -10.13
CA PRO A 169 -7.72 14.83 -10.82
C PRO A 169 -9.16 15.24 -10.54
N ASP A 170 -10.03 14.27 -10.27
CA ASP A 170 -11.45 14.47 -9.94
C ASP A 170 -11.73 13.94 -8.52
N PRO A 171 -11.48 14.78 -7.49
CA PRO A 171 -11.67 14.35 -6.12
C PRO A 171 -13.16 14.12 -5.78
N ALA A 172 -14.10 14.76 -6.46
CA ALA A 172 -15.52 14.56 -6.19
C ALA A 172 -15.98 13.16 -6.60
N TYR A 173 -15.54 12.69 -7.78
CA TYR A 173 -15.79 11.32 -8.22
C TYR A 173 -15.18 10.31 -7.25
N PHE A 174 -13.91 10.49 -6.90
CA PHE A 174 -13.21 9.55 -6.04
C PHE A 174 -13.74 9.56 -4.60
N ALA A 175 -14.15 10.72 -4.09
CA ALA A 175 -14.85 10.83 -2.81
C ALA A 175 -16.19 10.08 -2.81
N SER A 176 -16.88 10.00 -3.95
CA SER A 176 -18.13 9.21 -4.06
C SER A 176 -17.90 7.70 -3.87
N LEU A 177 -16.68 7.22 -4.09
CA LEU A 177 -16.28 5.83 -3.88
C LEU A 177 -15.70 5.56 -2.49
N LEU A 178 -14.98 6.54 -1.91
CA LEU A 178 -14.16 6.37 -0.70
C LEU A 178 -14.65 7.18 0.51
N GLY A 179 -15.65 8.05 0.34
CA GLY A 179 -16.12 8.97 1.38
C GLY A 179 -15.32 10.27 1.46
N GLY A 180 -14.06 10.25 1.06
CA GLY A 180 -13.16 11.40 1.01
C GLY A 180 -12.07 11.19 -0.02
N ALA A 181 -11.61 12.28 -0.63
CA ALA A 181 -10.52 12.28 -1.60
C ALA A 181 -9.74 13.59 -1.57
N LYS A 182 -8.55 13.54 -2.16
CA LYS A 182 -7.61 14.65 -2.23
C LYS A 182 -7.38 15.05 -3.69
N LYS A 183 -7.32 16.33 -3.98
CA LYS A 183 -7.03 16.80 -5.34
C LYS A 183 -5.53 16.75 -5.60
N HIS A 184 -5.15 16.17 -6.72
CA HIS A 184 -3.76 16.19 -7.17
C HIS A 184 -3.30 17.61 -7.53
N GLY A 185 -2.01 17.92 -7.27
CA GLY A 185 -1.39 19.20 -7.60
C GLY A 185 -1.65 20.33 -6.60
N GLU A 186 -2.43 20.10 -5.56
CA GLU A 186 -2.62 21.05 -4.46
C GLU A 186 -1.83 20.60 -3.22
N ILE A 187 -1.27 21.57 -2.47
CA ILE A 187 -0.65 21.28 -1.18
C ILE A 187 -1.78 21.09 -0.16
N ASN A 188 -2.08 19.86 0.15
CA ASN A 188 -3.10 19.44 1.11
C ASN A 188 -2.60 18.28 1.98
N TYR A 189 -1.28 18.28 2.27
CA TYR A 189 -0.58 17.28 3.08
C TYR A 189 0.51 17.96 3.92
N THR A 190 0.86 17.34 5.04
CA THR A 190 2.07 17.69 5.79
C THR A 190 3.27 16.95 5.20
N LEU A 191 4.46 17.52 5.30
CA LEU A 191 5.67 16.70 5.21
C LEU A 191 5.77 15.80 6.43
N GLY A 192 6.59 14.72 6.36
CA GLY A 192 6.74 13.74 7.42
C GLY A 192 6.89 14.36 8.80
N ALA A 193 5.97 14.00 9.69
CA ALA A 193 5.88 14.54 11.04
C ALA A 193 5.24 13.52 11.99
N PRO A 194 5.38 13.70 13.33
CA PRO A 194 4.60 12.93 14.29
C PRO A 194 3.10 13.23 14.12
N ILE A 195 2.31 12.20 13.86
CA ILE A 195 0.86 12.26 13.70
C ILE A 195 0.22 11.56 14.91
N PRO A 196 -0.31 12.32 15.89
CA PRO A 196 -1.00 11.75 17.04
C PRO A 196 -2.44 11.41 16.68
N TYR A 197 -2.79 10.14 16.70
CA TYR A 197 -4.18 9.72 16.53
C TYR A 197 -4.99 9.92 17.79
N THR A 198 -6.24 10.34 17.60
CA THR A 198 -7.31 10.23 18.56
C THR A 198 -8.34 9.26 18.01
N VAL A 199 -8.46 8.09 18.63
CA VAL A 199 -9.53 7.14 18.31
C VAL A 199 -10.84 7.73 18.84
N VAL A 200 -11.76 8.05 17.92
CA VAL A 200 -13.03 8.71 18.25
C VAL A 200 -14.18 7.70 18.40
N ASP A 201 -14.09 6.57 17.71
CA ASP A 201 -15.02 5.45 17.92
C ASP A 201 -14.32 4.23 18.50
N THR A 202 -14.24 4.21 19.82
CA THR A 202 -13.65 3.08 20.57
C THR A 202 -14.56 1.85 20.62
N ALA A 203 -15.83 1.98 20.23
CA ALA A 203 -16.80 0.89 20.19
C ALA A 203 -16.76 0.15 18.85
N SER A 204 -16.19 0.75 17.83
CA SER A 204 -16.05 0.10 16.53
C SER A 204 -15.20 -1.18 16.62
N PRO A 205 -15.71 -2.32 16.15
CA PRO A 205 -14.94 -3.56 16.16
C PRO A 205 -13.67 -3.48 15.31
N ILE A 206 -13.61 -2.60 14.29
CA ILE A 206 -12.40 -2.35 13.50
C ILE A 206 -11.28 -1.79 14.38
N MET A 207 -11.62 -0.92 15.33
CA MET A 207 -10.69 -0.24 16.22
C MET A 207 -10.35 -1.03 17.49
N LYS A 208 -10.85 -2.26 17.62
CA LYS A 208 -10.56 -3.13 18.78
C LYS A 208 -9.05 -3.32 18.96
N GLY A 209 -8.52 -2.92 20.11
CA GLY A 209 -7.09 -2.97 20.43
C GLY A 209 -6.28 -1.79 19.90
N MET A 210 -6.89 -0.87 19.15
CA MET A 210 -6.26 0.38 18.75
C MET A 210 -6.33 1.38 19.89
N SER A 211 -5.20 1.97 20.27
CA SER A 211 -5.12 3.07 21.23
C SER A 211 -4.75 4.37 20.52
N ASN A 212 -4.74 5.47 21.26
CA ASN A 212 -4.16 6.72 20.77
C ASN A 212 -2.65 6.54 20.64
N ILE A 213 -2.17 6.34 19.41
CA ILE A 213 -0.75 6.22 19.10
C ILE A 213 -0.27 7.44 18.31
N THR A 214 1.03 7.63 18.31
CA THR A 214 1.67 8.62 17.43
C THR A 214 2.55 7.85 16.46
N ILE A 215 2.36 8.07 15.16
CA ILE A 215 3.21 7.54 14.10
C ILE A 215 3.93 8.69 13.40
N PHE A 216 5.07 8.42 12.76
CA PHE A 216 5.73 9.37 11.88
C PHE A 216 5.24 9.11 10.47
N ASP A 217 4.54 10.09 9.86
CA ASP A 217 3.94 9.94 8.53
C ASP A 217 3.54 11.32 7.99
N GLU A 218 2.75 11.37 6.94
CA GLU A 218 2.06 12.54 6.43
C GLU A 218 0.59 12.56 6.91
N ALA A 219 0.10 13.74 7.27
CA ALA A 219 -1.32 13.95 7.51
C ALA A 219 -1.92 14.77 6.37
N PHE A 220 -3.09 14.37 5.90
CA PHE A 220 -3.82 15.09 4.87
C PHE A 220 -4.89 16.00 5.45
N TYR A 221 -5.11 17.12 4.80
CA TYR A 221 -6.11 18.13 5.15
C TYR A 221 -6.73 18.72 3.88
N ASN A 222 -7.70 19.62 4.01
CA ASN A 222 -8.40 20.27 2.90
C ASN A 222 -8.94 19.23 1.89
N MET A 223 -9.62 18.22 2.43
CA MET A 223 -10.16 17.10 1.67
C MET A 223 -11.47 17.47 0.99
N THR A 224 -11.75 16.82 -0.15
CA THR A 224 -13.09 16.77 -0.74
C THR A 224 -13.83 15.61 -0.12
N TRP A 225 -14.93 15.90 0.59
CA TRP A 225 -15.75 14.90 1.24
C TRP A 225 -16.96 14.54 0.39
N ALA A 226 -17.39 13.29 0.46
CA ALA A 226 -18.67 12.87 -0.12
C ALA A 226 -19.82 13.61 0.55
N GLN A 227 -20.85 13.94 -0.23
CA GLN A 227 -22.05 14.61 0.30
C GLN A 227 -22.99 13.67 1.07
N ASN A 228 -22.69 12.38 1.11
CA ASN A 228 -23.48 11.37 1.80
C ASN A 228 -23.09 11.28 3.28
N PRO A 229 -24.05 11.35 4.24
CA PRO A 229 -23.78 11.26 5.67
C PRO A 229 -23.32 9.87 6.16
N ALA A 230 -23.25 8.86 5.29
CA ALA A 230 -22.86 7.50 5.65
C ALA A 230 -21.33 7.29 5.86
N MET A 231 -20.53 8.37 5.89
CA MET A 231 -19.15 8.32 6.33
C MET A 231 -19.10 8.29 7.86
N HIS A 232 -18.39 7.30 8.40
CA HIS A 232 -18.21 7.12 9.83
C HIS A 232 -16.73 7.23 10.21
N VAL A 233 -16.38 8.26 10.96
CA VAL A 233 -15.00 8.54 11.38
C VAL A 233 -14.60 7.64 12.55
N LEU A 234 -13.49 6.92 12.39
CA LEU A 234 -12.94 6.01 13.40
C LEU A 234 -11.82 6.67 14.21
N ALA A 235 -10.97 7.46 13.54
CA ALA A 235 -9.91 8.23 14.19
C ALA A 235 -9.65 9.54 13.46
N THR A 236 -9.23 10.53 14.25
CA THR A 236 -8.77 11.84 13.78
C THR A 236 -7.32 12.08 14.17
N ALA A 237 -6.70 13.08 13.56
CA ALA A 237 -5.46 13.66 14.06
C ALA A 237 -5.51 15.18 13.99
N VAL A 238 -4.70 15.81 14.83
CA VAL A 238 -4.42 17.25 14.76
C VAL A 238 -3.33 17.46 13.72
N ILE A 239 -3.58 18.33 12.75
CA ILE A 239 -2.59 18.65 11.71
C ILE A 239 -1.35 19.29 12.37
N PRO A 240 -0.16 18.67 12.22
CA PRO A 240 1.07 19.15 12.84
C PRO A 240 1.54 20.47 12.20
N GLY A 241 2.34 21.23 12.97
CA GLY A 241 2.85 22.54 12.56
C GLY A 241 4.04 22.46 11.61
N THR A 242 3.90 21.76 10.50
CA THR A 242 4.93 21.75 9.44
C THR A 242 4.77 22.98 8.52
N PRO A 243 5.82 23.40 7.78
CA PRO A 243 5.68 24.49 6.82
C PRO A 243 4.58 24.27 5.78
N SER A 244 4.38 23.01 5.33
CA SER A 244 3.33 22.66 4.36
C SER A 244 1.92 22.74 4.94
N ALA A 245 1.74 22.61 6.25
CA ALA A 245 0.43 22.73 6.88
C ALA A 245 -0.17 24.15 6.79
N GLY A 246 0.66 25.18 6.75
CA GLY A 246 0.21 26.57 6.62
C GLY A 246 -0.85 26.95 7.66
N ALA A 247 -1.99 27.47 7.19
CA ALA A 247 -3.13 27.84 8.02
C ALA A 247 -3.89 26.65 8.63
N HIS A 248 -3.68 25.43 8.11
CA HIS A 248 -4.35 24.21 8.57
C HIS A 248 -3.73 23.60 9.83
N LYS A 249 -2.60 24.14 10.29
CA LYS A 249 -2.00 23.75 11.56
C LYS A 249 -3.02 23.81 12.70
N GLY A 250 -3.17 22.69 13.40
CA GLY A 250 -4.08 22.58 14.54
C GLY A 250 -5.51 22.19 14.17
N GLU A 251 -5.84 22.05 12.89
CA GLU A 251 -7.13 21.47 12.47
C GLU A 251 -7.22 20.00 12.90
N VAL A 252 -8.41 19.59 13.30
CA VAL A 252 -8.72 18.18 13.58
C VAL A 252 -9.35 17.58 12.34
N VAL A 253 -8.66 16.62 11.72
CA VAL A 253 -9.09 16.03 10.45
C VAL A 253 -9.24 14.52 10.59
N PRO A 254 -10.30 13.90 10.01
CA PRO A 254 -10.43 12.45 9.91
C PRO A 254 -9.18 11.85 9.22
N GLN A 255 -8.66 10.77 9.80
CA GLN A 255 -7.51 10.05 9.24
C GLN A 255 -7.84 8.57 8.98
N ILE A 256 -8.86 8.05 9.67
CA ILE A 256 -9.37 6.69 9.48
C ILE A 256 -10.89 6.75 9.49
N TRP A 257 -11.52 6.17 8.48
CA TRP A 257 -12.98 6.13 8.39
C TRP A 257 -13.48 4.93 7.62
N THR A 258 -14.77 4.66 7.79
CA THR A 258 -15.56 3.77 6.94
C THR A 258 -16.59 4.57 6.16
N TYR A 259 -16.98 4.06 5.01
CA TYR A 259 -17.98 4.66 4.15
C TYR A 259 -18.86 3.59 3.54
N GLU A 260 -20.17 3.71 3.75
CA GLU A 260 -21.17 2.85 3.11
C GLU A 260 -21.92 3.66 2.05
N HIS A 261 -22.00 3.14 0.83
CA HIS A 261 -22.62 3.86 -0.27
C HIS A 261 -23.17 2.89 -1.32
N THR A 262 -24.01 3.44 -2.19
CA THR A 262 -24.54 2.71 -3.34
C THR A 262 -24.43 3.58 -4.57
N LEU A 263 -23.69 3.11 -5.57
CA LEU A 263 -23.66 3.79 -6.87
C LEU A 263 -24.99 3.64 -7.59
N PRO A 264 -25.38 4.59 -8.46
CA PRO A 264 -26.64 4.51 -9.20
C PRO A 264 -26.78 3.17 -9.95
N GLY A 265 -27.86 2.45 -9.66
CA GLY A 265 -28.15 1.14 -10.25
C GLY A 265 -27.26 0.00 -9.73
N GLY A 266 -26.56 0.19 -8.62
CA GLY A 266 -25.71 -0.82 -7.99
C GLY A 266 -26.23 -1.33 -6.66
N GLU A 267 -25.45 -2.24 -6.08
CA GLU A 267 -25.66 -2.81 -4.74
C GLU A 267 -24.89 -1.99 -3.68
N PRO A 268 -25.27 -2.09 -2.39
CA PRO A 268 -24.53 -1.44 -1.31
C PRO A 268 -23.06 -1.88 -1.29
N ALA A 269 -22.15 -0.94 -1.32
CA ALA A 269 -20.71 -1.12 -1.26
C ALA A 269 -20.13 -0.50 0.02
N ARG A 270 -18.90 -0.89 0.38
CA ARG A 270 -18.18 -0.39 1.55
C ARG A 270 -16.80 0.06 1.19
N ALA A 271 -16.35 1.16 1.78
CA ALA A 271 -14.96 1.57 1.72
C ALA A 271 -14.39 1.76 3.13
N PHE A 272 -13.19 1.25 3.37
CA PHE A 272 -12.38 1.52 4.56
C PHE A 272 -11.15 2.33 4.13
N VAL A 273 -10.86 3.41 4.82
CA VAL A 273 -9.76 4.32 4.45
C VAL A 273 -8.85 4.58 5.64
N TRP A 274 -7.56 4.46 5.39
CA TRP A 274 -6.48 4.88 6.26
C TRP A 274 -5.56 5.83 5.49
N MET A 275 -5.46 7.09 5.95
CA MET A 275 -4.78 8.17 5.21
C MET A 275 -3.26 8.12 5.29
N GLN A 276 -2.67 7.39 6.21
CA GLN A 276 -1.22 7.23 6.34
C GLN A 276 -0.73 6.01 5.57
N GLY A 277 0.59 5.81 5.57
CA GLY A 277 1.26 4.77 4.79
C GLY A 277 2.31 5.34 3.83
N HIS A 278 2.68 6.62 3.97
CA HIS A 278 3.84 7.20 3.30
C HIS A 278 5.12 6.49 3.75
N GLU A 279 5.29 6.37 5.06
CA GLU A 279 6.40 5.66 5.68
C GLU A 279 6.05 4.18 5.83
N TYR A 280 6.76 3.32 5.10
CA TYR A 280 6.46 1.88 5.05
C TYR A 280 6.59 1.18 6.41
N ALA A 281 7.51 1.66 7.27
CA ALA A 281 7.69 1.11 8.62
C ALA A 281 6.42 1.15 9.49
N ASN A 282 5.44 1.98 9.17
CA ASN A 282 4.17 2.00 9.89
C ASN A 282 3.35 0.73 9.70
N PHE A 283 3.57 -0.02 8.61
CA PHE A 283 2.93 -1.32 8.39
C PHE A 283 3.45 -2.42 9.34
N ASP A 284 4.60 -2.21 10.00
CA ASP A 284 5.14 -3.12 11.01
C ASP A 284 4.48 -2.91 12.39
N ASN A 285 3.69 -1.85 12.58
CA ASN A 285 2.99 -1.59 13.81
C ASN A 285 1.82 -2.58 13.97
N TYR A 286 1.87 -3.40 15.02
CA TYR A 286 0.87 -4.43 15.29
C TYR A 286 -0.57 -3.90 15.35
N GLN A 287 -0.79 -2.75 15.99
CA GLN A 287 -2.14 -2.16 16.08
C GLN A 287 -2.65 -1.75 14.69
N ILE A 288 -1.79 -1.21 13.83
CA ILE A 288 -2.12 -0.84 12.46
C ILE A 288 -2.43 -2.09 11.63
N GLN A 289 -1.62 -3.15 11.74
CA GLN A 289 -1.89 -4.41 11.04
C GLN A 289 -3.25 -4.99 11.44
N GLN A 290 -3.55 -5.03 12.74
CA GLN A 290 -4.83 -5.54 13.24
C GLN A 290 -6.01 -4.70 12.73
N MET A 291 -5.88 -3.38 12.73
CA MET A 291 -6.87 -2.46 12.19
C MET A 291 -7.09 -2.67 10.69
N LEU A 292 -6.02 -2.80 9.91
CA LEU A 292 -6.10 -3.04 8.46
C LEU A 292 -6.77 -4.39 8.15
N LEU A 293 -6.39 -5.47 8.83
CA LEU A 293 -7.02 -6.78 8.66
C LEU A 293 -8.53 -6.74 8.94
N ARG A 294 -8.94 -6.04 10.01
CA ARG A 294 -10.35 -5.82 10.33
C ARG A 294 -11.07 -4.94 9.32
N GLY A 295 -10.42 -3.86 8.88
CA GLY A 295 -10.95 -2.98 7.83
C GLY A 295 -11.18 -3.70 6.51
N ILE A 296 -10.26 -4.58 6.12
CA ILE A 296 -10.37 -5.45 4.93
C ILE A 296 -11.57 -6.40 5.08
N ALA A 297 -11.67 -7.12 6.20
CA ALA A 297 -12.79 -8.02 6.44
C ALA A 297 -14.14 -7.27 6.44
N TRP A 298 -14.20 -6.11 7.07
CA TRP A 298 -15.40 -5.27 7.09
C TRP A 298 -15.78 -4.79 5.69
N ALA A 299 -14.83 -4.32 4.89
CA ALA A 299 -15.07 -3.90 3.52
C ALA A 299 -15.56 -5.07 2.64
N ALA A 300 -15.05 -6.27 2.85
CA ALA A 300 -15.51 -7.50 2.22
C ALA A 300 -16.86 -8.00 2.73
N LYS A 301 -17.52 -7.28 3.64
CA LYS A 301 -18.81 -7.65 4.26
C LYS A 301 -18.76 -8.97 5.04
N LYS A 302 -17.59 -9.34 5.55
CA LYS A 302 -17.38 -10.50 6.42
C LYS A 302 -17.37 -10.07 7.88
N PRO A 303 -17.51 -11.01 8.83
CA PRO A 303 -17.25 -10.73 10.24
C PRO A 303 -15.87 -10.08 10.41
N VAL A 304 -15.79 -9.03 11.23
CA VAL A 304 -14.61 -8.16 11.28
C VAL A 304 -13.33 -8.89 11.69
N ASP A 305 -13.42 -9.86 12.58
CA ASP A 305 -12.27 -10.66 13.03
C ASP A 305 -11.98 -11.88 12.11
N THR A 306 -12.64 -12.02 10.95
CA THR A 306 -12.46 -13.19 10.04
C THR A 306 -10.99 -13.47 9.71
N LEU A 307 -10.21 -12.41 9.42
CA LEU A 307 -8.78 -12.56 9.12
C LEU A 307 -7.93 -12.68 10.40
N ILE A 308 -8.43 -12.19 11.53
CA ILE A 308 -7.73 -12.27 12.83
C ILE A 308 -7.83 -13.66 13.43
N ASP A 309 -9.03 -14.25 13.39
CA ASP A 309 -9.35 -15.51 14.04
C ASP A 309 -9.05 -16.75 13.15
N TYR A 310 -8.51 -16.52 11.95
CA TYR A 310 -8.18 -17.63 11.05
C TYR A 310 -7.12 -18.54 11.64
N VAL A 311 -7.45 -19.83 11.69
CA VAL A 311 -6.53 -20.89 12.06
C VAL A 311 -6.28 -21.75 10.83
N PRO A 312 -5.04 -21.82 10.32
CA PRO A 312 -4.73 -22.67 9.18
C PRO A 312 -5.01 -24.13 9.51
N PRO A 313 -5.53 -24.92 8.56
CA PRO A 313 -5.72 -26.33 8.77
C PRO A 313 -4.37 -27.00 9.10
N PRO A 314 -4.35 -28.02 9.94
CA PRO A 314 -3.13 -28.77 10.20
C PRO A 314 -2.58 -29.32 8.90
N PRO A 315 -1.25 -29.39 8.74
CA PRO A 315 -0.66 -29.97 7.55
C PRO A 315 -1.22 -31.40 7.34
N ALA A 316 -1.63 -31.69 6.11
CA ALA A 316 -2.14 -33.02 5.79
C ALA A 316 -1.09 -34.06 6.21
N HIS A 317 -1.43 -34.95 7.11
CA HIS A 317 -0.53 -36.03 7.50
C HIS A 317 -0.24 -36.85 6.25
N VAL A 318 1.01 -36.87 5.83
CA VAL A 318 1.48 -37.84 4.86
C VAL A 318 1.27 -39.20 5.52
N GLN A 319 0.27 -39.96 5.08
CA GLN A 319 0.16 -41.37 5.46
C GLN A 319 1.48 -42.01 5.02
N SER A 320 2.28 -42.46 5.99
CA SER A 320 3.43 -43.29 5.68
C SER A 320 2.93 -44.47 4.84
N PRO A 321 3.57 -44.79 3.72
CA PRO A 321 3.20 -45.99 2.98
C PRO A 321 3.25 -47.17 3.96
N GLY A 322 2.10 -47.83 4.10
CA GLY A 322 2.01 -49.01 4.94
C GLY A 322 3.08 -50.02 4.52
N PRO A 323 3.54 -50.90 5.43
CA PRO A 323 4.55 -51.88 5.09
C PRO A 323 4.03 -52.70 3.90
N SER A 324 4.82 -52.72 2.83
CA SER A 324 4.58 -53.61 1.69
C SER A 324 4.72 -55.05 2.16
N HIS A 325 3.61 -55.78 2.15
CA HIS A 325 3.58 -57.20 2.38
C HIS A 325 4.20 -57.99 1.20
#